data_8c6efa92547d7fdec423f09cfac1f534
#
_entry.id   8c6efa92547d7fdec423f09cfac1f534
#
_cell.length_a   1.000
_cell.length_b   1.000
_cell.length_c   1.000
_cell.angle_alpha   90.00
_cell.angle_beta   90.00
_cell.angle_gamma   90.00
#
_symmetry.space_group_name_H-M   'P 1'
#
loop_
_entity.id
_entity.type
_entity.pdbx_description
1 polymer ?
#
loop_
_entity_poly.entity_id
_entity_poly.type
_entity_poly.pdbx_seq_one_letter_code
_entity_poly.pdbx_strand_id
1 'polypeptide(L)'
;MSLVLLDDNMSLQMAAVAARAHSHPMSEATIRSCFGHLYTSFGVIEDDTLCGFAILHQIFEDATLMDICVDPACQGKGFGKALLSRVIAAATAKGAEVLLLEVRQSGTTARALYAALGFETTGVRKGYYKTDTGSEDAILMQLPL
;
A
#
# COMPACT_ATOMS: atom_id res chain seq x y z
N MET A 1 16.17 9.35 6.33
CA MET A 1 15.25 8.74 5.33
C MET A 1 14.63 9.83 4.45
N SER A 2 14.30 9.50 3.22
CA SER A 2 13.66 10.42 2.28
C SER A 2 12.40 9.79 1.71
N LEU A 3 11.31 10.56 1.68
CA LEU A 3 10.10 10.19 0.96
C LEU A 3 10.18 10.79 -0.44
N VAL A 4 10.03 9.96 -1.46
CA VAL A 4 10.19 10.35 -2.85
C VAL A 4 9.03 9.83 -3.70
N LEU A 5 8.80 10.49 -4.85
CA LEU A 5 7.94 9.93 -5.90
C LEU A 5 8.74 8.91 -6.69
N LEU A 6 8.09 7.79 -7.02
CA LEU A 6 8.70 6.73 -7.81
C LEU A 6 8.14 6.75 -9.23
N ASP A 7 8.97 6.37 -10.20
CA ASP A 7 8.54 6.14 -11.57
C ASP A 7 8.73 4.66 -11.94
N ASP A 8 8.38 4.29 -13.18
CA ASP A 8 8.40 2.89 -13.61
C ASP A 8 9.79 2.28 -13.70
N ASN A 9 10.85 3.10 -13.68
CA ASN A 9 12.23 2.62 -13.58
C ASN A 9 12.50 1.92 -12.25
N MET A 10 11.68 2.16 -11.24
CA MET A 10 11.80 1.54 -9.92
C MET A 10 11.02 0.23 -9.78
N SER A 11 10.34 -0.23 -10.82
CA SER A 11 9.46 -1.42 -10.76
C SER A 11 10.18 -2.67 -10.27
N LEU A 12 11.42 -2.87 -10.70
CA LEU A 12 12.21 -4.05 -10.27
C LEU A 12 12.54 -3.98 -8.78
N GLN A 13 13.00 -2.83 -8.29
CA GLN A 13 13.31 -2.63 -6.88
C GLN A 13 12.04 -2.73 -6.03
N MET A 14 10.92 -2.19 -6.50
CA MET A 14 9.63 -2.31 -5.81
C MET A 14 9.21 -3.78 -5.70
N ALA A 15 9.32 -4.55 -6.79
CA ALA A 15 9.02 -5.98 -6.78
C ALA A 15 9.89 -6.75 -5.80
N ALA A 16 11.17 -6.39 -5.69
CA ALA A 16 12.09 -7.02 -4.74
C ALA A 16 11.69 -6.74 -3.28
N VAL A 17 11.29 -5.51 -2.97
CA VAL A 17 10.76 -5.16 -1.64
C VAL A 17 9.48 -5.92 -1.35
N ALA A 18 8.54 -5.95 -2.29
CA ALA A 18 7.27 -6.67 -2.15
C ALA A 18 7.49 -8.16 -1.90
N ALA A 19 8.43 -8.79 -2.62
CA ALA A 19 8.75 -10.20 -2.47
C ALA A 19 9.28 -10.54 -1.08
N ARG A 20 9.99 -9.60 -0.44
CA ARG A 20 10.48 -9.79 0.93
C ARG A 20 9.42 -9.48 1.99
N ALA A 21 8.50 -8.57 1.68
CA ALA A 21 7.53 -8.06 2.66
C ALA A 21 6.22 -8.84 2.68
N HIS A 22 5.79 -9.39 1.56
CA HIS A 22 4.48 -10.04 1.40
C HIS A 22 4.63 -11.53 1.12
N SER A 23 3.70 -12.32 1.66
CA SER A 23 3.61 -13.75 1.31
C SER A 23 3.10 -13.98 -0.11
N HIS A 24 2.28 -13.05 -0.62
CA HIS A 24 1.72 -13.09 -1.97
C HIS A 24 1.98 -11.73 -2.65
N PRO A 25 3.22 -11.46 -3.07
CA PRO A 25 3.60 -10.15 -3.58
C PRO A 25 3.07 -9.91 -4.99
N MET A 26 2.88 -8.63 -5.33
CA MET A 26 2.67 -8.24 -6.72
C MET A 26 3.94 -8.53 -7.52
N SER A 27 3.77 -9.04 -8.75
CA SER A 27 4.90 -9.21 -9.68
C SER A 27 5.40 -7.87 -10.19
N GLU A 28 6.61 -7.86 -10.75
CA GLU A 28 7.14 -6.65 -11.40
C GLU A 28 6.19 -6.17 -12.50
N ALA A 29 5.64 -7.09 -13.32
CA ALA A 29 4.72 -6.73 -14.40
C ALA A 29 3.46 -6.05 -13.85
N THR A 30 2.90 -6.56 -12.75
CA THR A 30 1.73 -5.95 -12.10
C THR A 30 2.08 -4.57 -11.53
N ILE A 31 3.21 -4.42 -10.86
CA ILE A 31 3.67 -3.14 -10.35
C ILE A 31 3.86 -2.15 -11.50
N ARG A 32 4.51 -2.58 -12.58
CA ARG A 32 4.73 -1.73 -13.76
C ARG A 32 3.41 -1.26 -14.37
N SER A 33 2.35 -2.07 -14.31
CA SER A 33 1.02 -1.68 -14.78
C SER A 33 0.35 -0.62 -13.89
N CYS A 34 0.87 -0.39 -12.68
CA CYS A 34 0.38 0.62 -11.75
C CYS A 34 1.10 1.97 -11.90
N PHE A 35 1.64 2.26 -13.07
CA PHE A 35 2.18 3.57 -13.42
C PHE A 35 1.37 4.14 -14.57
N GLY A 36 0.74 5.24 -14.35
CA GLY A 36 -0.08 5.93 -15.34
C GLY A 36 -0.67 7.17 -14.68
N HIS A 37 -1.46 7.94 -15.42
CA HIS A 37 -1.99 9.21 -14.91
C HIS A 37 -2.94 9.08 -13.72
N LEU A 38 -3.52 7.88 -13.50
CA LEU A 38 -4.41 7.61 -12.37
C LEU A 38 -3.66 7.10 -11.14
N TYR A 39 -2.36 6.87 -11.25
CA TYR A 39 -1.54 6.28 -10.19
C TYR A 39 -0.49 7.24 -9.69
N THR A 40 -0.16 7.11 -8.42
CA THR A 40 0.99 7.80 -7.81
C THR A 40 1.69 6.82 -6.88
N SER A 41 3.00 6.66 -7.06
CA SER A 41 3.79 5.77 -6.21
C SER A 41 4.78 6.57 -5.38
N PHE A 42 4.83 6.24 -4.09
CA PHE A 42 5.72 6.86 -3.12
C PHE A 42 6.71 5.83 -2.61
N GLY A 43 7.93 6.25 -2.38
CA GLY A 43 8.96 5.38 -1.82
C GLY A 43 9.64 6.01 -0.62
N VAL A 44 10.19 5.16 0.23
CA VAL A 44 11.11 5.54 1.32
C VAL A 44 12.49 5.07 0.93
N ILE A 45 13.43 6.01 0.87
CA ILE A 45 14.85 5.74 0.58
C ILE A 45 15.66 5.98 1.85
N GLU A 46 16.52 5.03 2.19
CA GLU A 46 17.50 5.14 3.27
C GLU A 46 18.81 4.53 2.78
N ASP A 47 19.92 5.27 2.92
CA ASP A 47 21.24 4.83 2.46
C ASP A 47 21.24 4.38 0.98
N ASP A 48 20.61 5.19 0.12
CA ASP A 48 20.45 4.96 -1.33
C ASP A 48 19.69 3.68 -1.68
N THR A 49 18.97 3.10 -0.73
CA THR A 49 18.23 1.85 -0.92
C THR A 49 16.74 2.09 -0.73
N LEU A 50 15.91 1.53 -1.62
CA LEU A 50 14.46 1.54 -1.45
C LEU A 50 14.08 0.62 -0.30
N CYS A 51 13.49 1.19 0.74
CA CYS A 51 13.09 0.48 1.95
C CYS A 51 11.61 0.14 2.00
N GLY A 52 10.81 0.83 1.22
CA GLY A 52 9.37 0.61 1.19
C GLY A 52 8.70 1.47 0.13
N PHE A 53 7.45 1.15 -0.17
CA PHE A 53 6.68 1.92 -1.13
C PHE A 53 5.18 1.85 -0.83
N ALA A 54 4.43 2.76 -1.44
CA ALA A 54 2.98 2.74 -1.45
C ALA A 54 2.49 3.17 -2.83
N ILE A 55 1.40 2.56 -3.29
CA ILE A 55 0.79 2.85 -4.59
C ILE A 55 -0.62 3.35 -4.35
N LEU A 56 -0.89 4.57 -4.83
CA LEU A 56 -2.20 5.22 -4.77
C LEU A 56 -2.81 5.22 -6.17
N HIS A 57 -4.07 4.81 -6.25
CA HIS A 57 -4.91 4.96 -7.43
C HIS A 57 -6.03 5.93 -7.09
N GLN A 58 -6.31 6.89 -7.97
CA GLN A 58 -7.37 7.86 -7.71
C GLN A 58 -8.16 8.17 -8.98
N ILE A 59 -9.48 8.07 -8.86
CA ILE A 59 -10.45 8.51 -9.86
C ILE A 59 -11.34 9.53 -9.16
N PHE A 60 -11.12 10.81 -9.45
CA PHE A 60 -11.86 11.94 -8.86
C PHE A 60 -11.87 11.86 -7.31
N GLU A 61 -13.03 11.74 -6.67
CA GLU A 61 -13.19 11.66 -5.22
C GLU A 61 -12.85 10.31 -4.61
N ASP A 62 -12.67 9.27 -5.42
CA ASP A 62 -12.40 7.90 -4.96
C ASP A 62 -10.92 7.56 -5.08
N ALA A 63 -10.26 7.44 -3.95
CA ALA A 63 -8.87 7.01 -3.87
C ALA A 63 -8.78 5.59 -3.31
N THR A 64 -7.83 4.81 -3.80
CA THR A 64 -7.58 3.43 -3.35
C THR A 64 -6.10 3.23 -3.10
N LEU A 65 -5.77 2.71 -1.91
CA LEU A 65 -4.42 2.23 -1.63
C LEU A 65 -4.29 0.84 -2.27
N MET A 66 -3.48 0.76 -3.33
CA MET A 66 -3.30 -0.49 -4.09
C MET A 66 -2.35 -1.45 -3.40
N ASP A 67 -1.28 -0.91 -2.82
CA ASP A 67 -0.32 -1.68 -2.04
C ASP A 67 0.49 -0.74 -1.16
N ILE A 68 0.98 -1.29 -0.04
CA ILE A 68 1.94 -0.64 0.82
C ILE A 68 2.79 -1.72 1.47
N CYS A 69 4.10 -1.56 1.45
CA CYS A 69 4.99 -2.49 2.13
C CYS A 69 6.30 -1.82 2.52
N VAL A 70 6.92 -2.39 3.55
CA VAL A 70 8.24 -1.99 4.04
C VAL A 70 9.10 -3.24 4.11
N ASP A 71 10.30 -3.16 3.57
CA ASP A 71 11.28 -4.24 3.64
C ASP A 71 11.43 -4.68 5.11
N PRO A 72 11.39 -5.99 5.41
CA PRO A 72 11.57 -6.47 6.79
C PRO A 72 12.81 -5.93 7.48
N ALA A 73 13.89 -5.70 6.75
CA ALA A 73 15.12 -5.12 7.29
C ALA A 73 14.96 -3.67 7.74
N CYS A 74 13.91 -2.98 7.28
CA CYS A 74 13.65 -1.56 7.55
C CYS A 74 12.42 -1.34 8.46
N GLN A 75 11.78 -2.40 8.93
CA GLN A 75 10.60 -2.29 9.78
C GLN A 75 10.96 -1.79 11.18
N GLY A 76 9.96 -1.26 11.89
CA GLY A 76 10.16 -0.71 13.23
C GLY A 76 10.71 0.70 13.29
N LYS A 77 10.81 1.39 12.14
CA LYS A 77 11.31 2.76 12.02
C LYS A 77 10.23 3.79 11.69
N GLY A 78 8.98 3.37 11.61
CA GLY A 78 7.85 4.25 11.29
C GLY A 78 7.68 4.54 9.78
N PHE A 79 8.31 3.79 8.90
CA PHE A 79 8.23 4.03 7.45
C PHE A 79 6.84 3.74 6.88
N GLY A 80 6.16 2.70 7.36
CA GLY A 80 4.79 2.40 6.92
C GLY A 80 3.83 3.54 7.25
N LYS A 81 3.93 4.08 8.46
CA LYS A 81 3.14 5.24 8.87
C LYS A 81 3.47 6.48 8.04
N ALA A 82 4.74 6.72 7.76
CA ALA A 82 5.18 7.86 6.95
C ALA A 82 4.64 7.75 5.52
N LEU A 83 4.73 6.56 4.91
CA LEU A 83 4.19 6.31 3.57
C LEU A 83 2.68 6.52 3.53
N LEU A 84 1.95 5.95 4.47
CA LEU A 84 0.49 6.05 4.50
C LEU A 84 0.03 7.49 4.74
N SER A 85 0.70 8.21 5.64
CA SER A 85 0.42 9.63 5.87
C SER A 85 0.64 10.46 4.60
N ARG A 86 1.67 10.14 3.82
CA ARG A 86 1.95 10.81 2.55
C ARG A 86 0.88 10.51 1.50
N VAL A 87 0.40 9.26 1.44
CA VAL A 87 -0.70 8.86 0.56
C VAL A 87 -1.98 9.62 0.91
N ILE A 88 -2.31 9.69 2.18
CA ILE A 88 -3.50 10.41 2.68
C ILE A 88 -3.42 11.89 2.27
N ALA A 89 -2.28 12.53 2.48
CA ALA A 89 -2.08 13.93 2.12
C ALA A 89 -2.21 14.15 0.62
N ALA A 90 -1.62 13.27 -0.20
CA ALA A 90 -1.69 13.36 -1.65
C ALA A 90 -3.11 13.16 -2.18
N ALA A 91 -3.83 12.17 -1.66
CA ALA A 91 -5.22 11.91 -2.06
C ALA A 91 -6.10 13.10 -1.71
N THR A 92 -5.97 13.65 -0.52
CA THR A 92 -6.72 14.83 -0.07
C THR A 92 -6.44 16.03 -0.96
N ALA A 93 -5.17 16.29 -1.26
CA ALA A 93 -4.76 17.42 -2.10
C ALA A 93 -5.33 17.32 -3.53
N LYS A 94 -5.57 16.10 -4.02
CA LYS A 94 -6.16 15.84 -5.34
C LYS A 94 -7.68 15.75 -5.32
N GLY A 95 -8.33 16.06 -4.21
CA GLY A 95 -9.78 16.13 -4.10
C GLY A 95 -10.47 14.82 -3.74
N ALA A 96 -9.75 13.83 -3.23
CA ALA A 96 -10.38 12.60 -2.77
C ALA A 96 -11.24 12.87 -1.53
N GLU A 97 -12.39 12.23 -1.46
CA GLU A 97 -13.30 12.29 -0.31
C GLU A 97 -13.15 11.06 0.58
N VAL A 98 -12.58 9.98 0.04
CA VAL A 98 -12.41 8.72 0.74
C VAL A 98 -11.16 8.00 0.22
N LEU A 99 -10.46 7.33 1.12
CA LEU A 99 -9.38 6.40 0.77
C LEU A 99 -9.80 4.99 1.17
N LEU A 100 -9.86 4.12 0.16
CA LEU A 100 -10.29 2.73 0.28
C LEU A 100 -9.09 1.80 0.25
N LEU A 101 -9.18 0.67 0.95
CA LEU A 101 -8.21 -0.41 0.85
C LEU A 101 -8.85 -1.76 1.13
N GLU A 102 -8.16 -2.82 0.69
CA GLU A 102 -8.45 -4.19 1.04
C GLU A 102 -7.20 -4.79 1.68
N VAL A 103 -7.38 -5.53 2.76
CA VAL A 103 -6.27 -6.16 3.49
C VAL A 103 -6.65 -7.59 3.84
N ARG A 104 -5.65 -8.50 3.79
CA ARG A 104 -5.87 -9.90 4.21
C ARG A 104 -6.26 -9.95 5.68
N GLN A 105 -7.17 -10.84 6.02
CA GLN A 105 -7.58 -11.03 7.41
C GLN A 105 -6.36 -11.33 8.30
N SER A 106 -5.40 -12.09 7.80
CA SER A 106 -4.15 -12.42 8.49
C SER A 106 -3.18 -11.26 8.64
N GLY A 107 -3.39 -10.16 7.92
CA GLY A 107 -2.52 -8.97 7.94
C GLY A 107 -2.72 -8.12 9.19
N THR A 108 -2.51 -8.67 10.38
CA THR A 108 -2.81 -8.02 11.66
C THR A 108 -2.00 -6.76 11.89
N THR A 109 -0.72 -6.75 11.52
CA THR A 109 0.14 -5.57 11.65
C THR A 109 -0.34 -4.43 10.77
N ALA A 110 -0.67 -4.72 9.51
CA ALA A 110 -1.21 -3.71 8.59
C ALA A 110 -2.57 -3.19 9.05
N ARG A 111 -3.45 -4.09 9.50
CA ARG A 111 -4.77 -3.71 10.00
C ARG A 111 -4.67 -2.79 11.23
N ALA A 112 -3.73 -3.07 12.12
CA ALA A 112 -3.49 -2.22 13.28
C ALA A 112 -2.99 -0.83 12.87
N LEU A 113 -2.11 -0.74 11.88
CA LEU A 113 -1.64 0.53 11.33
C LEU A 113 -2.80 1.33 10.75
N TYR A 114 -3.66 0.69 9.96
CA TYR A 114 -4.81 1.37 9.35
C TYR A 114 -5.78 1.87 10.40
N ALA A 115 -6.12 1.03 11.38
CA ALA A 115 -7.01 1.41 12.48
C ALA A 115 -6.44 2.58 13.29
N ALA A 116 -5.14 2.58 13.55
CA ALA A 116 -4.47 3.66 14.29
C ALA A 116 -4.53 5.00 13.55
N LEU A 117 -4.63 4.99 12.21
CA LEU A 117 -4.75 6.20 11.39
C LEU A 117 -6.20 6.58 11.09
N GLY A 118 -7.17 5.88 11.67
CA GLY A 118 -8.58 6.24 11.58
C GLY A 118 -9.39 5.46 10.56
N PHE A 119 -8.81 4.46 9.90
CA PHE A 119 -9.56 3.62 8.97
C PHE A 119 -10.58 2.76 9.72
N GLU A 120 -11.75 2.62 9.13
CA GLU A 120 -12.84 1.81 9.65
C GLU A 120 -13.12 0.63 8.74
N THR A 121 -13.48 -0.52 9.31
CA THR A 121 -13.91 -1.70 8.54
C THR A 121 -15.31 -1.44 8.00
N THR A 122 -15.49 -1.62 6.69
CA THR A 122 -16.77 -1.42 6.02
C THR A 122 -17.39 -2.70 5.47
N GLY A 123 -16.61 -3.77 5.38
CA GLY A 123 -17.11 -5.03 4.88
C GLY A 123 -16.03 -6.11 4.87
N VAL A 124 -16.45 -7.28 4.42
CA VAL A 124 -15.61 -8.47 4.30
C VAL A 124 -15.95 -9.15 2.98
N ARG A 125 -14.93 -9.49 2.19
CA ARG A 125 -15.09 -10.37 1.01
C ARG A 125 -14.63 -11.76 1.41
N LYS A 126 -15.56 -12.68 1.56
CA LYS A 126 -15.26 -14.04 2.00
C LYS A 126 -14.48 -14.81 0.95
N GLY A 127 -13.38 -15.45 1.40
CA GLY A 127 -12.57 -16.32 0.54
C GLY A 127 -11.90 -15.62 -0.63
N TYR A 128 -11.71 -14.32 -0.55
CA TYR A 128 -11.22 -13.49 -1.67
C TYR A 128 -9.77 -13.79 -2.04
N TYR A 129 -8.90 -13.97 -1.04
CA TYR A 129 -7.48 -14.24 -1.26
C TYR A 129 -7.19 -15.73 -1.20
N LYS A 130 -6.38 -16.21 -2.16
CA LYS A 130 -5.91 -17.59 -2.14
C LYS A 130 -4.77 -17.77 -1.14
N THR A 131 -4.75 -18.93 -0.48
CA THR A 131 -3.68 -19.34 0.43
C THR A 131 -3.22 -20.75 0.04
N ASP A 132 -2.12 -21.24 0.65
CA ASP A 132 -1.60 -22.57 0.37
C ASP A 132 -2.57 -23.70 0.79
N THR A 133 -3.45 -23.41 1.74
CA THR A 133 -4.39 -24.41 2.30
C THR A 133 -5.85 -24.13 1.97
N GLY A 134 -6.13 -23.13 1.12
CA GLY A 134 -7.50 -22.74 0.76
C GLY A 134 -7.61 -21.27 0.43
N SER A 135 -8.35 -20.53 1.25
CA SER A 135 -8.56 -19.10 1.05
C SER A 135 -8.69 -18.38 2.38
N GLU A 136 -8.52 -17.07 2.34
CA GLU A 136 -8.81 -16.19 3.48
C GLU A 136 -9.62 -15.00 3.04
N ASP A 137 -10.29 -14.35 3.98
CA ASP A 137 -11.14 -13.20 3.71
C ASP A 137 -10.31 -11.94 3.45
N ALA A 138 -10.87 -11.04 2.65
CA ALA A 138 -10.41 -9.67 2.55
C ALA A 138 -11.23 -8.80 3.48
N ILE A 139 -10.54 -7.97 4.26
CA ILE A 139 -11.18 -6.95 5.10
C ILE A 139 -11.17 -5.65 4.30
N LEU A 140 -12.35 -5.07 4.10
CA LEU A 140 -12.51 -3.79 3.42
C LEU A 140 -12.49 -2.68 4.45
N MET A 141 -11.64 -1.69 4.23
CA MET A 141 -11.50 -0.55 5.14
C MET A 141 -11.55 0.76 4.37
N GLN A 142 -11.97 1.81 5.02
CA GLN A 142 -12.00 3.15 4.45
C GLN A 142 -11.63 4.22 5.46
N LEU A 143 -11.10 5.30 4.95
CA LEU A 143 -10.84 6.53 5.69
C LEU A 143 -11.53 7.69 4.97
N PRO A 144 -12.56 8.31 5.58
CA PRO A 144 -13.11 9.58 5.08
C PRO A 144 -12.02 10.66 5.15
N LEU A 145 -11.92 11.42 4.09
CA LEU A 145 -10.90 12.48 3.99
C LEU A 145 -11.50 13.88 4.13
#